data_e615c9bf7787beda01a9358865a6c6a2
#
_entry.id   e615c9bf7787beda01a9358865a6c6a2
#
_cell.length_a   1.000
_cell.length_b   1.000
_cell.length_c   1.000
_cell.angle_alpha   90.00
_cell.angle_beta   90.00
_cell.angle_gamma   90.00
#
_symmetry.space_group_name_H-M   'P 1'
#
loop_
_entity.id
_entity.type
_entity.pdbx_description
1 polymer ?
#
loop_
_entity_poly.entity_id
_entity_poly.type
_entity_poly.pdbx_seq_one_letter_code
_entity_poly.pdbx_strand_id
1 'polypeptide(L)'
;MRSSVNNFEAGIRSAKVLIVDDEFYMRKVMRTLLLSIGVTDVHDAADGAGGLVAIGALDPDVVILDWQLAGIDGPEFVRQVRSPHKFPFPNVPIIMLTEHGEHSRVVEAMRLGVHEFLLKPVSAKALHERLISVLPNPRPIVQHGDYHGAAPRRLPRRAPDFQSLEPHGARRMPAWASPRSTGRPRM
;
A
#
# COMPACT_ATOMS: atom_id res chain seq x y z
N MET A 1 26.43 6.01 -11.31
CA MET A 1 25.31 5.08 -11.00
C MET A 1 25.46 4.29 -9.67
N ARG A 2 26.65 3.86 -9.25
CA ARG A 2 26.81 3.13 -7.95
C ARG A 2 26.57 3.97 -6.70
N SER A 3 26.85 5.28 -6.72
CA SER A 3 26.65 6.17 -5.56
C SER A 3 25.19 6.42 -5.20
N SER A 4 24.30 6.46 -6.18
CA SER A 4 22.85 6.69 -5.94
C SER A 4 22.20 5.47 -5.28
N VAL A 5 22.56 4.27 -5.70
CA VAL A 5 22.02 3.02 -5.13
C VAL A 5 22.42 2.87 -3.66
N ASN A 6 23.68 3.17 -3.31
CA ASN A 6 24.16 3.10 -1.94
C ASN A 6 23.46 4.10 -1.02
N ASN A 7 23.10 5.30 -1.51
CA ASN A 7 22.34 6.28 -0.73
C ASN A 7 20.91 5.83 -0.46
N PHE A 8 20.25 5.15 -1.41
CA PHE A 8 18.89 4.63 -1.23
C PHE A 8 18.86 3.47 -0.22
N GLU A 9 19.83 2.56 -0.31
CA GLU A 9 19.92 1.46 0.66
C GLU A 9 20.22 1.97 2.08
N ALA A 10 21.05 2.98 2.21
CA ALA A 10 21.33 3.62 3.49
C ALA A 10 20.05 4.27 4.07
N GLY A 11 19.27 4.96 3.23
CA GLY A 11 17.98 5.56 3.63
C GLY A 11 16.95 4.52 4.11
N ILE A 12 16.88 3.36 3.47
CA ILE A 12 15.99 2.27 3.91
C ILE A 12 16.44 1.71 5.26
N ARG A 13 17.74 1.52 5.47
CA ARG A 13 18.28 0.98 6.73
C ARG A 13 18.04 1.87 7.93
N SER A 14 18.11 3.18 7.74
CA SER A 14 17.91 4.17 8.80
C SER A 14 16.45 4.57 9.01
N ALA A 15 15.55 4.11 8.12
CA ALA A 15 14.15 4.50 8.18
C ALA A 15 13.45 3.92 9.41
N LYS A 16 12.70 4.78 10.10
CA LYS A 16 11.80 4.39 11.18
C LYS A 16 10.44 4.07 10.58
N VAL A 17 10.05 2.82 10.67
CA VAL A 17 8.80 2.29 10.08
C VAL A 17 7.81 1.95 11.17
N LEU A 18 6.58 2.46 11.05
CA LEU A 18 5.45 2.09 11.89
C LEU A 18 4.49 1.19 11.11
N ILE A 19 4.18 0.03 11.64
CA ILE A 19 3.15 -0.89 11.15
C ILE A 19 1.89 -0.69 11.97
N VAL A 20 0.74 -0.50 11.32
CA VAL A 20 -0.58 -0.41 11.96
C VAL A 20 -1.49 -1.46 11.34
N ASP A 21 -1.77 -2.52 12.08
CA ASP A 21 -2.55 -3.68 11.63
C ASP A 21 -3.10 -4.37 12.88
N ASP A 22 -4.37 -4.72 12.94
CA ASP A 22 -4.96 -5.36 14.12
C ASP A 22 -4.63 -6.85 14.21
N GLU A 23 -4.20 -7.46 13.11
CA GLU A 23 -3.82 -8.85 13.05
C GLU A 23 -2.37 -9.06 13.52
N PHE A 24 -2.19 -9.70 14.68
CA PHE A 24 -0.87 -9.95 15.28
C PHE A 24 0.07 -10.71 14.35
N TYR A 25 -0.46 -11.70 13.62
CA TYR A 25 0.34 -12.51 12.71
C TYR A 25 0.85 -11.64 11.54
N MET A 26 -0.01 -10.79 10.98
CA MET A 26 0.37 -9.91 9.89
C MET A 26 1.45 -8.91 10.30
N ARG A 27 1.34 -8.32 11.51
CA ARG A 27 2.42 -7.46 12.04
C ARG A 27 3.76 -8.18 12.11
N LYS A 28 3.79 -9.46 12.54
CA LYS A 28 5.02 -10.28 12.54
C LYS A 28 5.56 -10.54 11.14
N VAL A 29 4.71 -10.87 10.19
CA VAL A 29 5.09 -11.06 8.78
C VAL A 29 5.70 -9.79 8.22
N MET A 30 5.03 -8.65 8.39
CA MET A 30 5.51 -7.36 7.92
C MET A 30 6.86 -6.98 8.54
N ARG A 31 7.02 -7.17 9.86
CA ARG A 31 8.29 -6.96 10.55
C ARG A 31 9.41 -7.84 9.96
N THR A 32 9.13 -9.11 9.72
CA THR A 32 10.10 -10.03 9.11
C THR A 32 10.50 -9.60 7.70
N LEU A 33 9.54 -9.17 6.88
CA LEU A 33 9.81 -8.65 5.54
C LEU A 33 10.66 -7.39 5.60
N LEU A 34 10.35 -6.44 6.49
CA LEU A 34 11.11 -5.21 6.68
C LEU A 34 12.55 -5.49 7.10
N LEU A 35 12.76 -6.37 8.07
CA LEU A 35 14.10 -6.78 8.49
C LEU A 35 14.87 -7.45 7.35
N SER A 36 14.21 -8.27 6.53
CA SER A 36 14.86 -8.97 5.40
C SER A 36 15.35 -8.02 4.30
N ILE A 37 14.76 -6.84 4.17
CA ILE A 37 15.18 -5.80 3.23
C ILE A 37 16.06 -4.73 3.86
N GLY A 38 16.47 -4.94 5.13
CA GLY A 38 17.47 -4.13 5.81
C GLY A 38 16.94 -3.00 6.70
N VAL A 39 15.62 -2.83 6.86
CA VAL A 39 15.04 -1.89 7.84
C VAL A 39 15.30 -2.42 9.25
N THR A 40 15.84 -1.61 10.15
CA THR A 40 16.19 -2.04 11.52
C THR A 40 15.31 -1.40 12.59
N ASP A 41 14.75 -0.22 12.33
CA ASP A 41 13.89 0.52 13.27
C ASP A 41 12.42 0.33 12.92
N VAL A 42 11.81 -0.73 13.46
CA VAL A 42 10.43 -1.14 13.15
C VAL A 42 9.59 -1.14 14.42
N HIS A 43 8.53 -0.36 14.41
CA HIS A 43 7.51 -0.28 15.46
C HIS A 43 6.18 -0.83 14.96
N ASP A 44 5.27 -1.18 15.87
CA ASP A 44 3.93 -1.63 15.50
C ASP A 44 2.87 -1.16 16.50
N ALA A 45 1.66 -0.98 15.98
CA ALA A 45 0.45 -0.69 16.74
C ALA A 45 -0.64 -1.70 16.33
N ALA A 46 -1.46 -2.10 17.30
CA ALA A 46 -2.47 -3.13 17.12
C ALA A 46 -3.86 -2.58 16.74
N ASP A 47 -4.00 -1.28 16.63
CA ASP A 47 -5.24 -0.60 16.25
C ASP A 47 -4.97 0.83 15.75
N GLY A 48 -6.00 1.45 15.15
CA GLY A 48 -5.87 2.79 14.60
C GLY A 48 -5.59 3.86 15.66
N ALA A 49 -6.18 3.78 16.83
CA ALA A 49 -5.96 4.77 17.90
C ALA A 49 -4.52 4.71 18.42
N GLY A 50 -4.01 3.51 18.68
CA GLY A 50 -2.61 3.29 19.04
C GLY A 50 -1.65 3.75 17.96
N GLY A 51 -2.01 3.54 16.68
CA GLY A 51 -1.25 4.02 15.53
C GLY A 51 -1.14 5.55 15.48
N LEU A 52 -2.23 6.28 15.72
CA LEU A 52 -2.22 7.74 15.79
C LEU A 52 -1.32 8.26 16.92
N VAL A 53 -1.41 7.66 18.11
CA VAL A 53 -0.53 7.99 19.24
C VAL A 53 0.93 7.71 18.90
N ALA A 54 1.20 6.54 18.27
CA ALA A 54 2.55 6.14 17.89
C ALA A 54 3.18 7.09 16.86
N ILE A 55 2.42 7.60 15.87
CA ILE A 55 2.94 8.63 14.94
C ILE A 55 3.39 9.87 15.71
N GLY A 56 2.57 10.35 16.66
CA GLY A 56 2.90 11.54 17.46
C GLY A 56 4.12 11.37 18.35
N ALA A 57 4.34 10.17 18.86
CA ALA A 57 5.45 9.88 19.79
C ALA A 57 6.76 9.51 19.08
N LEU A 58 6.69 8.84 17.94
CA LEU A 58 7.84 8.27 17.25
C LEU A 58 8.36 9.12 16.10
N ASP A 59 7.51 9.95 15.49
CA ASP A 59 7.79 10.67 14.24
C ASP A 59 8.37 9.71 13.17
N PRO A 60 7.59 8.73 12.69
CA PRO A 60 8.09 7.74 11.77
C PRO A 60 8.29 8.31 10.35
N ASP A 61 9.31 7.79 9.64
CA ASP A 61 9.57 8.15 8.25
C ASP A 61 8.51 7.60 7.29
N VAL A 62 7.84 6.51 7.67
CA VAL A 62 6.74 5.91 6.90
C VAL A 62 5.83 5.07 7.79
N VAL A 63 4.54 5.10 7.48
CA VAL A 63 3.51 4.25 8.10
C VAL A 63 3.04 3.21 7.08
N ILE A 64 3.04 1.94 7.48
CA ILE A 64 2.40 0.85 6.77
C ILE A 64 1.09 0.56 7.48
N LEU A 65 -0.02 0.80 6.80
CA LEU A 65 -1.36 0.83 7.38
C LEU A 65 -2.25 -0.22 6.73
N ASP A 66 -2.87 -1.07 7.52
CA ASP A 66 -3.92 -1.94 6.98
C ASP A 66 -5.18 -1.13 6.66
N TRP A 67 -5.88 -1.56 5.59
CA TRP A 67 -7.17 -1.00 5.21
C TRP A 67 -8.24 -1.31 6.24
N GLN A 68 -8.26 -2.56 6.72
CA GLN A 68 -9.25 -3.06 7.66
C GLN A 68 -8.66 -3.08 9.07
N LEU A 69 -9.10 -2.16 9.91
CA LEU A 69 -8.72 -2.09 11.31
C LEU A 69 -9.98 -2.08 12.19
N ALA A 70 -9.88 -2.69 13.34
CA ALA A 70 -10.93 -2.58 14.33
C ALA A 70 -11.01 -1.16 14.91
N GLY A 71 -12.23 -0.65 15.06
CA GLY A 71 -12.49 0.68 15.62
C GLY A 71 -12.32 1.80 14.59
N ILE A 72 -11.13 2.33 14.42
CA ILE A 72 -10.80 3.36 13.41
C ILE A 72 -10.25 2.62 12.18
N ASP A 73 -11.00 2.56 11.08
CA ASP A 73 -10.55 1.94 9.84
C ASP A 73 -9.41 2.71 9.16
N GLY A 74 -8.74 2.07 8.18
CA GLY A 74 -7.63 2.69 7.47
C GLY A 74 -7.99 4.02 6.79
N PRO A 75 -9.11 4.13 6.06
CA PRO A 75 -9.59 5.38 5.49
C PRO A 75 -9.80 6.50 6.53
N GLU A 76 -10.43 6.21 7.65
CA GLU A 76 -10.65 7.20 8.71
C GLU A 76 -9.34 7.58 9.40
N PHE A 77 -8.45 6.62 9.63
CA PHE A 77 -7.09 6.88 10.12
C PHE A 77 -6.37 7.90 9.23
N VAL A 78 -6.38 7.69 7.90
CA VAL A 78 -5.74 8.62 6.97
C VAL A 78 -6.37 10.01 7.03
N ARG A 79 -7.72 10.12 7.10
CA ARG A 79 -8.40 11.43 7.25
C ARG A 79 -7.93 12.16 8.50
N GLN A 80 -7.78 11.45 9.62
CA GLN A 80 -7.31 12.06 10.87
C GLN A 80 -5.86 12.52 10.75
N VAL A 81 -4.96 11.70 10.22
CA VAL A 81 -3.56 12.08 9.99
C VAL A 81 -3.46 13.26 9.03
N ARG A 82 -4.25 13.31 7.97
CA ARG A 82 -4.23 14.38 6.97
C ARG A 82 -4.92 15.68 7.40
N SER A 83 -5.45 15.74 8.62
CA SER A 83 -6.08 16.94 9.16
C SER A 83 -5.01 17.95 9.67
N PRO A 84 -4.68 19.03 8.92
CA PRO A 84 -3.54 19.88 9.22
C PRO A 84 -3.68 20.65 10.53
N HIS A 85 -4.90 20.80 11.03
CA HIS A 85 -5.18 21.54 12.27
C HIS A 85 -5.33 20.63 13.50
N LYS A 86 -5.37 19.32 13.30
CA LYS A 86 -5.63 18.35 14.38
C LYS A 86 -4.49 17.37 14.60
N PHE A 87 -3.58 17.25 13.65
CA PHE A 87 -2.52 16.24 13.70
C PHE A 87 -1.13 16.88 13.48
N PRO A 88 -0.11 16.53 14.29
CA PRO A 88 1.20 17.19 14.24
C PRO A 88 2.02 16.84 12.99
N PHE A 89 1.82 15.67 12.41
CA PHE A 89 2.59 15.16 11.26
C PHE A 89 1.71 14.80 10.05
N PRO A 90 1.00 15.79 9.46
CA PRO A 90 0.03 15.50 8.39
C PRO A 90 0.69 15.01 7.09
N ASN A 91 2.01 15.16 6.97
CA ASN A 91 2.78 14.84 5.77
C ASN A 91 3.44 13.45 5.81
N VAL A 92 3.33 12.72 6.93
CA VAL A 92 3.96 11.40 7.05
C VAL A 92 3.57 10.50 5.88
N PRO A 93 4.53 9.86 5.19
CA PRO A 93 4.23 8.92 4.12
C PRO A 93 3.42 7.73 4.63
N ILE A 94 2.37 7.37 3.89
CA ILE A 94 1.52 6.22 4.21
C ILE A 94 1.52 5.26 3.03
N ILE A 95 1.84 4.00 3.29
CA ILE A 95 1.67 2.85 2.39
C ILE A 95 0.49 2.05 2.93
N MET A 96 -0.59 1.94 2.16
CA MET A 96 -1.78 1.21 2.60
C MET A 96 -1.75 -0.24 2.11
N LEU A 97 -2.03 -1.19 3.00
CA LEU A 97 -2.21 -2.60 2.68
C LEU A 97 -3.69 -2.88 2.41
N THR A 98 -3.99 -3.71 1.43
CA THR A 98 -5.36 -4.10 1.09
C THR A 98 -5.41 -5.51 0.53
N GLU A 99 -6.47 -6.25 0.86
CA GLU A 99 -6.75 -7.56 0.25
C GLU A 99 -7.43 -7.40 -1.12
N HIS A 100 -8.02 -6.25 -1.39
CA HIS A 100 -8.84 -6.01 -2.57
C HIS A 100 -8.18 -5.02 -3.51
N GLY A 101 -7.73 -5.50 -4.66
CA GLY A 101 -7.17 -4.68 -5.74
C GLY A 101 -8.22 -3.96 -6.60
N GLU A 102 -9.44 -3.78 -6.10
CA GLU A 102 -10.49 -3.09 -6.85
C GLU A 102 -10.09 -1.64 -7.13
N HIS A 103 -10.23 -1.24 -8.38
CA HIS A 103 -9.87 0.10 -8.85
C HIS A 103 -10.53 1.21 -8.00
N SER A 104 -11.76 1.00 -7.53
CA SER A 104 -12.50 1.92 -6.66
C SER A 104 -11.77 2.20 -5.34
N ARG A 105 -11.26 1.17 -4.67
CA ARG A 105 -10.52 1.29 -3.40
C ARG A 105 -9.17 1.97 -3.58
N VAL A 106 -8.47 1.65 -4.67
CA VAL A 106 -7.22 2.33 -5.01
C VAL A 106 -7.44 3.81 -5.23
N VAL A 107 -8.46 4.18 -6.00
CA VAL A 107 -8.83 5.59 -6.24
C VAL A 107 -9.24 6.28 -4.94
N GLU A 108 -9.98 5.61 -4.07
CA GLU A 108 -10.35 6.12 -2.76
C GLU A 108 -9.11 6.38 -1.89
N ALA A 109 -8.20 5.40 -1.75
CA ALA A 109 -6.95 5.57 -1.01
C ALA A 109 -6.14 6.75 -1.52
N MET A 110 -6.02 6.90 -2.83
CA MET A 110 -5.31 8.03 -3.43
C MET A 110 -5.98 9.38 -3.11
N ARG A 111 -7.32 9.45 -3.12
CA ARG A 111 -8.08 10.66 -2.76
C ARG A 111 -7.91 11.02 -1.28
N LEU A 112 -7.73 10.03 -0.43
CA LEU A 112 -7.48 10.22 1.01
C LEU A 112 -6.06 10.71 1.33
N GLY A 113 -5.15 10.71 0.36
CA GLY A 113 -3.79 11.17 0.58
C GLY A 113 -2.80 10.08 0.95
N VAL A 114 -3.08 8.84 0.58
CA VAL A 114 -2.13 7.73 0.67
C VAL A 114 -1.03 7.88 -0.39
N HIS A 115 0.22 7.60 -0.03
CA HIS A 115 1.35 7.73 -0.94
C HIS A 115 1.47 6.52 -1.86
N GLU A 116 1.35 5.33 -1.32
CA GLU A 116 1.44 4.05 -2.01
C GLU A 116 0.44 3.06 -1.44
N PHE A 117 0.19 2.00 -2.18
CA PHE A 117 -0.54 0.86 -1.66
C PHE A 117 0.08 -0.46 -2.12
N LEU A 118 -0.18 -1.51 -1.37
CA LEU A 118 0.24 -2.88 -1.63
C LEU A 118 -0.93 -3.82 -1.47
N LEU A 119 -1.02 -4.80 -2.37
CA LEU A 119 -1.97 -5.89 -2.27
C LEU A 119 -1.40 -6.99 -1.36
N LYS A 120 -2.21 -7.53 -0.48
CA LYS A 120 -1.91 -8.75 0.25
C LYS A 120 -2.12 -9.96 -0.71
N PRO A 121 -1.24 -10.97 -0.72
CA PRO A 121 -0.07 -11.14 0.12
C PRO A 121 1.14 -10.29 -0.32
N VAL A 122 1.81 -9.68 0.65
CA VAL A 122 2.94 -8.77 0.41
C VAL A 122 4.24 -9.57 0.24
N SER A 123 5.01 -9.26 -0.80
CA SER A 123 6.36 -9.78 -0.97
C SER A 123 7.42 -8.76 -0.54
N ALA A 124 8.60 -9.24 -0.10
CA ALA A 124 9.73 -8.38 0.25
C ALA A 124 10.12 -7.44 -0.91
N LYS A 125 10.09 -7.94 -2.15
CA LYS A 125 10.38 -7.14 -3.34
C LYS A 125 9.37 -5.99 -3.52
N ALA A 126 8.07 -6.28 -3.45
CA ALA A 126 7.03 -5.27 -3.61
C ALA A 126 7.10 -4.22 -2.49
N LEU A 127 7.34 -4.65 -1.25
CA LEU A 127 7.51 -3.76 -0.11
C LEU A 127 8.73 -2.84 -0.29
N HIS A 128 9.87 -3.39 -0.68
CA HIS A 128 11.10 -2.64 -0.96
C HIS A 128 10.89 -1.58 -2.05
N GLU A 129 10.23 -1.93 -3.16
CA GLU A 129 9.92 -0.99 -4.25
C GLU A 129 9.06 0.19 -3.76
N ARG A 130 8.10 -0.04 -2.85
CA ARG A 130 7.27 1.03 -2.29
C ARG A 130 8.04 1.91 -1.32
N LEU A 131 8.90 1.32 -0.49
CA LEU A 131 9.77 2.11 0.40
C LEU A 131 10.72 3.00 -0.39
N ILE A 132 11.37 2.51 -1.43
CA ILE A 132 12.19 3.32 -2.35
C ILE A 132 11.38 4.46 -2.98
N SER A 133 10.09 4.24 -3.25
CA SER A 133 9.23 5.26 -3.85
C SER A 133 8.89 6.40 -2.88
N VAL A 134 8.82 6.15 -1.58
CA VAL A 134 8.31 7.13 -0.61
C VAL A 134 9.38 7.75 0.27
N LEU A 135 10.44 7.02 0.64
CA LEU A 135 11.44 7.50 1.60
C LEU A 135 12.37 8.59 1.08
N PRO A 136 12.97 8.50 -0.14
CA PRO A 136 13.97 9.46 -0.58
C PRO A 136 13.40 10.84 -0.89
N ASN A 137 12.15 10.89 -1.33
CA ASN A 137 11.48 12.13 -1.72
C ASN A 137 9.95 11.92 -1.66
N PRO A 138 9.37 11.94 -0.45
CA PRO A 138 7.94 11.77 -0.30
C PRO A 138 7.20 12.87 -1.06
N ARG A 139 6.16 12.48 -1.79
CA ARG A 139 5.32 13.45 -2.49
C ARG A 139 4.71 14.42 -1.48
N PRO A 140 4.79 15.72 -1.70
CA PRO A 140 4.22 16.70 -0.78
C PRO A 140 2.70 16.48 -0.67
N ILE A 141 2.17 16.69 0.51
CA ILE A 141 0.73 16.77 0.70
C ILE A 141 0.25 18.10 0.13
N VAL A 142 -0.73 18.04 -0.75
CA VAL A 142 -1.35 19.22 -1.37
C VAL A 142 -2.83 19.25 -1.07
N GLN A 143 -3.37 20.47 -0.95
CA GLN A 143 -4.80 20.69 -0.88
C GLN A 143 -5.29 21.27 -2.20
N HIS A 144 -6.31 20.65 -2.78
CA HIS A 144 -6.93 21.13 -4.01
C HIS A 144 -8.44 20.87 -3.95
N GLY A 145 -9.24 21.91 -3.67
CA GLY A 145 -10.64 21.74 -3.32
C GLY A 145 -10.80 20.84 -2.10
N ASP A 146 -11.60 19.79 -2.25
CA ASP A 146 -11.85 18.79 -1.19
C ASP A 146 -10.75 17.73 -1.08
N TYR A 147 -9.75 17.75 -1.98
CA TYR A 147 -8.62 16.84 -1.95
C TYR A 147 -7.54 17.35 -1.02
N HIS A 148 -7.19 16.55 -0.01
CA HIS A 148 -6.06 16.78 0.86
C HIS A 148 -5.21 15.50 0.94
N GLY A 149 -4.10 15.47 0.21
CA GLY A 149 -3.31 14.24 0.12
C GLY A 149 -2.01 14.41 -0.64
N ALA A 150 -1.29 13.31 -0.82
CA ALA A 150 -0.05 13.32 -1.58
C ALA A 150 -0.28 13.85 -3.01
N ALA A 151 0.58 14.77 -3.46
CA ALA A 151 0.48 15.33 -4.80
C ALA A 151 0.25 14.23 -5.85
N PRO A 152 -0.72 14.38 -6.76
CA PRO A 152 -1.02 13.35 -7.74
C PRO A 152 0.23 12.98 -8.52
N ARG A 153 0.48 11.69 -8.72
CA ARG A 153 1.47 11.27 -9.72
C ARG A 153 1.02 11.81 -11.07
N ARG A 154 1.94 12.35 -11.85
CA ARG A 154 1.69 12.51 -13.29
C ARG A 154 1.53 11.10 -13.83
N LEU A 155 0.29 10.62 -13.90
CA LEU A 155 -0.02 9.38 -14.59
C LEU A 155 0.51 9.53 -16.01
N PRO A 156 1.28 8.56 -16.54
CA PRO A 156 1.55 8.52 -17.96
C PRO A 156 0.19 8.56 -18.65
N ARG A 157 0.08 9.31 -19.77
CA ARG A 157 -1.19 9.58 -20.50
C ARG A 157 -1.95 8.31 -20.94
N ARG A 158 -1.42 7.13 -20.63
CA ARG A 158 -2.03 5.83 -20.86
C ARG A 158 -1.86 5.03 -19.58
N ALA A 159 -2.96 4.76 -18.90
CA ALA A 159 -2.98 3.74 -17.86
C ALA A 159 -2.45 2.44 -18.49
N PRO A 160 -1.54 1.70 -17.82
CA PRO A 160 -1.22 0.36 -18.30
C PRO A 160 -2.52 -0.42 -18.36
N ASP A 161 -2.81 -1.01 -19.53
CA ASP A 161 -3.94 -1.92 -19.73
C ASP A 161 -3.75 -3.11 -18.79
N PHE A 162 -4.43 -3.10 -17.66
CA PHE A 162 -4.44 -4.22 -16.70
C PHE A 162 -5.10 -5.48 -17.29
N GLN A 163 -5.69 -5.40 -18.48
CA GLN A 163 -6.24 -6.53 -19.23
C GLN A 163 -5.17 -7.40 -19.91
N SER A 164 -3.91 -6.95 -19.97
CA SER A 164 -2.84 -7.72 -20.62
C SER A 164 -1.98 -8.56 -19.68
N LEU A 165 -2.35 -8.67 -18.41
CA LEU A 165 -1.79 -9.68 -17.50
C LEU A 165 -2.60 -10.98 -17.62
N GLU A 166 -2.62 -11.56 -18.82
CA GLU A 166 -2.93 -12.96 -18.99
C GLU A 166 -1.99 -13.77 -18.08
N PRO A 167 -2.49 -14.65 -17.21
CA PRO A 167 -1.64 -15.53 -16.46
C PRO A 167 -0.90 -16.44 -17.46
N HIS A 168 0.41 -16.24 -17.56
CA HIS A 168 1.27 -17.13 -18.31
C HIS A 168 1.12 -18.56 -17.76
N GLY A 169 0.32 -19.38 -18.41
CA GLY A 169 0.15 -20.78 -18.02
C GLY A 169 -1.20 -21.43 -18.28
N ALA A 170 -2.17 -20.75 -18.88
CA ALA A 170 -3.37 -21.43 -19.33
C ALA A 170 -3.02 -22.38 -20.48
N ARG A 171 -2.71 -23.65 -20.14
CA ARG A 171 -2.63 -24.74 -21.12
C ARG A 171 -3.95 -24.77 -21.90
N ARG A 172 -3.88 -24.66 -23.24
CA ARG A 172 -5.01 -24.88 -24.13
C ARG A 172 -5.69 -26.20 -23.76
N MET A 173 -6.95 -26.14 -23.38
CA MET A 173 -7.77 -27.32 -23.19
C MET A 173 -7.83 -28.06 -24.53
N PRO A 174 -7.60 -29.38 -24.55
CA PRO A 174 -7.69 -30.17 -25.79
C PRO A 174 -9.13 -30.20 -26.29
N ALA A 175 -9.29 -30.24 -27.61
CA ALA A 175 -10.57 -30.10 -28.32
C ALA A 175 -11.69 -31.11 -27.96
N TRP A 176 -11.39 -32.12 -27.13
CA TRP A 176 -12.37 -33.13 -26.70
C TRP A 176 -13.20 -32.70 -25.46
N ALA A 177 -12.88 -31.60 -24.82
CA ALA A 177 -13.52 -31.10 -23.59
C ALA A 177 -14.72 -30.16 -23.85
N SER A 178 -15.18 -30.00 -25.09
CA SER A 178 -16.37 -29.20 -25.39
C SER A 178 -17.65 -29.99 -25.03
N PRO A 179 -18.61 -29.45 -24.28
CA PRO A 179 -19.86 -30.10 -23.98
C PRO A 179 -20.66 -30.27 -25.28
N ARG A 180 -21.08 -31.49 -25.57
CA ARG A 180 -21.98 -31.81 -26.71
C ARG A 180 -23.32 -31.10 -26.50
N SER A 181 -23.72 -30.31 -27.47
CA SER A 181 -25.04 -29.70 -27.51
C SER A 181 -26.08 -30.84 -27.68
N THR A 182 -26.86 -31.08 -26.66
CA THR A 182 -28.04 -31.93 -26.73
C THR A 182 -29.13 -31.19 -27.49
N GLY A 183 -29.40 -31.66 -28.73
CA GLY A 183 -30.50 -31.19 -29.54
C GLY A 183 -31.85 -31.48 -28.87
N ARG A 184 -32.73 -30.51 -28.86
CA ARG A 184 -34.15 -30.68 -28.54
C ARG A 184 -34.86 -31.32 -29.73
N PRO A 185 -35.70 -32.34 -29.53
CA PRO A 185 -36.60 -32.77 -30.55
C PRO A 185 -37.77 -31.78 -30.68
N ARG A 186 -38.13 -31.49 -31.92
CA ARG A 186 -39.40 -30.81 -32.26
C ARG A 186 -40.56 -31.79 -32.10
N MET A 187 -41.60 -31.40 -31.42
CA MET A 187 -43.00 -31.66 -31.70
C MET A 187 -43.77 -30.38 -31.48
#